data_7322f483cf9d4030441b5ed10e99562f
#
_entry.id   7322f483cf9d4030441b5ed10e99562f
#
_cell.length_a   1.000
_cell.length_b   1.000
_cell.length_c   1.000
_cell.angle_alpha   90.00
_cell.angle_beta   90.00
_cell.angle_gamma   90.00
#
_symmetry.space_group_name_H-M   'P 1'
#
loop_
_entity.id
_entity.type
_entity.pdbx_description
1 polymer ?
#
loop_
_entity_poly.entity_id
_entity_poly.type
_entity_poly.pdbx_seq_one_letter_code
_entity_poly.pdbx_strand_id
1 'polypeptide(L)'
;AWLEFRRVLFRSKDGTQTVRFEISDLFLRFWFRYFTKYNDLIETGNLELLGKIIKDDYPTYSGLTLEMYFRQKMAESKEFRNIGSWWQTKKEKIPCEIDFVGIYADDKHALVAEVKRQRKNFKPTEFREKVETIRTKILSKYEIDSRCLSMDDM
;
A
#
# COMPACT_ATOMS: atom_id res chain seq x y z
N ALA A 1 15.49 -17.54 -8.93
CA ALA A 1 14.34 -16.72 -8.57
C ALA A 1 14.45 -15.37 -9.28
N TRP A 2 13.48 -15.04 -10.14
CA TRP A 2 13.39 -13.74 -10.79
C TRP A 2 12.80 -12.76 -9.79
N LEU A 3 13.46 -11.61 -9.60
CA LEU A 3 12.92 -10.50 -8.82
C LEU A 3 11.72 -9.92 -9.60
N GLU A 4 10.50 -10.27 -9.22
CA GLU A 4 9.31 -9.64 -9.77
C GLU A 4 9.11 -8.26 -9.15
N PHE A 5 9.29 -7.22 -9.96
CA PHE A 5 8.93 -5.86 -9.61
C PHE A 5 7.53 -5.55 -10.12
N ARG A 6 6.60 -5.30 -9.23
CA ARG A 6 5.27 -4.80 -9.60
C ARG A 6 5.31 -3.29 -9.79
N ARG A 7 4.80 -2.85 -10.92
CA ARG A 7 4.61 -1.44 -11.25
C ARG A 7 3.24 -0.99 -10.76
N VAL A 8 3.21 -0.03 -9.83
CA VAL A 8 1.97 0.58 -9.36
C VAL A 8 1.83 1.96 -9.99
N LEU A 9 0.77 2.17 -10.78
CA LEU A 9 0.59 3.39 -11.55
C LEU A 9 -0.82 3.95 -11.39
N PHE A 10 -0.91 5.18 -10.87
CA PHE A 10 -2.00 6.09 -11.22
C PHE A 10 -1.41 7.36 -11.83
N ARG A 11 -1.92 7.77 -13.01
CA ARG A 11 -1.51 9.02 -13.66
C ARG A 11 -2.08 10.20 -12.89
N SER A 12 -1.24 11.16 -12.51
CA SER A 12 -1.72 12.51 -12.22
C SER A 12 -2.08 13.22 -13.54
N LYS A 13 -2.99 14.19 -13.50
CA LYS A 13 -3.38 15.00 -14.67
C LYS A 13 -2.21 15.77 -15.31
N ASP A 14 -1.12 15.97 -14.59
CA ASP A 14 0.05 16.75 -15.01
C ASP A 14 1.05 15.98 -15.88
N GLY A 15 0.71 14.78 -16.33
CA GLY A 15 1.56 13.99 -17.24
C GLY A 15 2.85 13.43 -16.62
N THR A 16 3.19 13.82 -15.41
CA THR A 16 4.37 13.31 -14.71
C THR A 16 4.07 11.93 -14.12
N GLN A 17 4.71 10.92 -14.66
CA GLN A 17 4.52 9.54 -14.23
C GLN A 17 5.61 9.19 -13.20
N THR A 18 5.25 9.10 -11.92
CA THR A 18 6.14 8.56 -10.90
C THR A 18 5.92 7.05 -10.82
N VAL A 19 6.99 6.28 -11.02
CA VAL A 19 6.96 4.82 -10.93
C VAL A 19 7.59 4.41 -9.62
N ARG A 20 6.85 3.65 -8.80
CA ARG A 20 7.36 3.01 -7.59
C ARG A 20 7.53 1.51 -7.89
N PHE A 21 8.73 0.98 -7.68
CA PHE A 21 9.00 -0.45 -7.77
C PHE A 21 8.96 -1.06 -6.37
N GLU A 22 8.29 -2.20 -6.25
CA GLU A 22 8.24 -2.96 -5.01
C GLU A 22 8.68 -4.39 -5.27
N ILE A 23 9.42 -4.97 -4.33
CA ILE A 23 9.76 -6.40 -4.36
C ILE A 23 8.48 -7.17 -4.00
N SER A 24 7.99 -8.04 -4.88
CA SER A 24 6.77 -8.81 -4.66
C SER A 24 6.98 -10.00 -3.71
N ASP A 25 8.18 -10.58 -3.70
CA ASP A 25 8.53 -11.69 -2.84
C ASP A 25 8.66 -11.26 -1.37
N LEU A 26 7.84 -11.82 -0.50
CA LEU A 26 7.79 -11.45 0.93
C LEU A 26 9.06 -11.86 1.68
N PHE A 27 9.67 -12.99 1.33
CA PHE A 27 10.91 -13.43 1.95
C PHE A 27 12.05 -12.48 1.60
N LEU A 28 12.21 -12.11 0.33
CA LEU A 28 13.23 -11.17 -0.10
C LEU A 28 13.01 -9.77 0.50
N ARG A 29 11.78 -9.31 0.64
CA ARG A 29 11.48 -8.06 1.35
C ARG A 29 11.94 -8.10 2.80
N PHE A 30 11.66 -9.20 3.50
CA PHE A 30 12.09 -9.40 4.87
C PHE A 30 13.62 -9.46 4.95
N TRP A 31 14.24 -10.23 4.05
CA TRP A 31 15.69 -10.38 3.97
C TRP A 31 16.41 -9.05 3.79
N PHE A 32 16.05 -8.27 2.77
CA PHE A 32 16.67 -6.98 2.51
C PHE A 32 16.42 -5.95 3.60
N ARG A 33 15.25 -5.97 4.22
CA ARG A 33 14.90 -5.04 5.28
C ARG A 33 15.69 -5.28 6.57
N TYR A 34 15.96 -6.52 6.90
CA TYR A 34 16.56 -6.87 8.19
C TYR A 34 17.95 -7.48 8.06
N PHE A 35 18.12 -8.52 7.27
CA PHE A 35 19.40 -9.23 7.22
C PHE A 35 20.46 -8.48 6.42
N THR A 36 20.13 -7.96 5.26
CA THR A 36 21.11 -7.20 4.48
C THR A 36 21.45 -5.87 5.16
N LYS A 37 20.45 -5.18 5.72
CA LYS A 37 20.63 -3.88 6.35
C LYS A 37 21.45 -3.94 7.65
N TYR A 38 21.31 -5.01 8.41
CA TYR A 38 21.96 -5.22 9.71
C TYR A 38 22.91 -6.41 9.68
N ASN A 39 23.62 -6.60 8.56
CA ASN A 39 24.54 -7.71 8.38
C ASN A 39 25.67 -7.72 9.43
N ASP A 40 26.10 -6.55 9.88
CA ASP A 40 27.08 -6.36 10.94
C ASP A 40 26.66 -7.04 12.27
N LEU A 41 25.38 -7.03 12.61
CA LEU A 41 24.86 -7.70 13.79
C LEU A 41 24.89 -9.23 13.64
N ILE A 42 24.71 -9.72 12.41
CA ILE A 42 24.78 -11.15 12.11
C ILE A 42 26.24 -11.62 12.18
N GLU A 43 27.17 -10.90 11.59
CA GLU A 43 28.59 -11.20 11.58
C GLU A 43 29.19 -11.20 12.98
N THR A 44 28.74 -10.27 13.84
CA THR A 44 29.19 -10.20 15.25
C THR A 44 28.42 -11.14 16.19
N GLY A 45 27.40 -11.85 15.68
CA GLY A 45 26.56 -12.76 16.48
C GLY A 45 25.59 -12.06 17.43
N ASN A 46 25.38 -10.74 17.29
CA ASN A 46 24.47 -9.98 18.16
C ASN A 46 22.99 -10.12 17.72
N LEU A 47 22.53 -11.39 17.73
CA LEU A 47 21.18 -11.75 17.27
C LEU A 47 20.07 -11.24 18.20
N GLU A 48 20.37 -10.97 19.46
CA GLU A 48 19.42 -10.42 20.41
C GLU A 48 19.02 -8.98 20.02
N LEU A 49 20.01 -8.15 19.70
CA LEU A 49 19.74 -6.79 19.21
C LEU A 49 18.99 -6.80 17.87
N LEU A 50 19.38 -7.69 16.95
CA LEU A 50 18.66 -7.84 15.68
C LEU A 50 17.20 -8.24 15.92
N GLY A 51 16.95 -9.19 16.81
CA GLY A 51 15.60 -9.61 17.19
C GLY A 51 14.74 -8.47 17.76
N LYS A 52 15.36 -7.60 18.58
CA LYS A 52 14.69 -6.39 19.10
C LYS A 52 14.33 -5.43 17.98
N ILE A 53 15.27 -5.14 17.07
CA ILE A 53 15.02 -4.25 15.92
C ILE A 53 13.86 -4.77 15.05
N ILE A 54 13.86 -6.08 14.76
CA ILE A 54 12.79 -6.72 13.99
C ILE A 54 11.44 -6.54 14.71
N LYS A 55 11.40 -6.83 16.02
CA LYS A 55 10.19 -6.76 16.83
C LYS A 55 9.61 -5.33 16.86
N ASP A 56 10.46 -4.34 17.01
CA ASP A 56 10.04 -2.93 17.08
C ASP A 56 9.52 -2.41 15.73
N ASP A 57 10.12 -2.87 14.61
CA ASP A 57 9.74 -2.45 13.26
C ASP A 57 8.61 -3.32 12.65
N TYR A 58 8.33 -4.49 13.19
CA TYR A 58 7.35 -5.44 12.65
C TYR A 58 5.95 -4.85 12.41
N PRO A 59 5.42 -3.96 13.25
CA PRO A 59 4.14 -3.30 12.98
C PRO A 59 4.13 -2.56 11.64
N THR A 60 5.22 -1.86 11.30
CA THR A 60 5.37 -1.15 10.02
C THR A 60 5.51 -2.13 8.86
N TYR A 61 6.41 -3.10 8.98
CA TYR A 61 6.62 -4.12 7.95
C TYR A 61 5.34 -4.90 7.62
N SER A 62 4.64 -5.38 8.64
CA SER A 62 3.41 -6.16 8.46
C SER A 62 2.24 -5.32 7.93
N GLY A 63 2.20 -4.01 8.20
CA GLY A 63 1.24 -3.09 7.59
C GLY A 63 1.39 -3.04 6.07
N LEU A 64 2.61 -2.83 5.59
CA LEU A 64 2.93 -2.84 4.15
C LEU A 64 2.63 -4.21 3.50
N THR A 65 2.90 -5.29 4.22
CA THR A 65 2.59 -6.65 3.74
C THR A 65 1.08 -6.87 3.60
N LEU A 66 0.29 -6.34 4.54
CA LEU A 66 -1.16 -6.42 4.50
C LEU A 66 -1.76 -5.64 3.31
N GLU A 67 -1.22 -4.46 3.00
CA GLU A 67 -1.61 -3.70 1.79
C GLU A 67 -1.35 -4.52 0.52
N MET A 68 -0.21 -5.19 0.42
CA MET A 68 0.11 -6.07 -0.71
C MET A 68 -0.85 -7.24 -0.79
N TYR A 69 -1.18 -7.87 0.34
CA TYR A 69 -2.12 -8.98 0.41
C TYR A 69 -3.49 -8.57 -0.16
N PHE A 70 -4.04 -7.44 0.30
CA PHE A 70 -5.34 -7.00 -0.20
C PHE A 70 -5.30 -6.60 -1.69
N ARG A 71 -4.23 -5.96 -2.15
CA ARG A 71 -4.06 -5.68 -3.59
C ARG A 71 -4.04 -6.96 -4.42
N GLN A 72 -3.37 -8.00 -3.96
CA GLN A 72 -3.34 -9.29 -4.63
C GLN A 72 -4.71 -9.98 -4.59
N LYS A 73 -5.34 -10.05 -3.41
CA LYS A 73 -6.68 -10.64 -3.24
C LYS A 73 -7.72 -9.98 -4.16
N MET A 74 -7.70 -8.66 -4.26
CA MET A 74 -8.59 -7.91 -5.16
C MET A 74 -8.24 -8.13 -6.64
N ALA A 75 -6.97 -8.29 -6.99
CA ALA A 75 -6.57 -8.63 -8.36
C ALA A 75 -7.03 -10.04 -8.76
N GLU A 76 -6.99 -11.00 -7.84
CA GLU A 76 -7.43 -12.37 -8.05
C GLU A 76 -8.95 -12.50 -8.22
N SER A 77 -9.74 -11.59 -7.64
CA SER A 77 -11.20 -11.56 -7.81
C SER A 77 -11.63 -11.26 -9.25
N LYS A 78 -10.76 -10.63 -10.05
CA LYS A 78 -11.02 -10.21 -11.45
C LYS A 78 -12.20 -9.25 -11.62
N GLU A 79 -12.68 -8.67 -10.52
CA GLU A 79 -13.76 -7.69 -10.54
C GLU A 79 -13.29 -6.31 -11.02
N PHE A 80 -11.98 -6.06 -10.92
CA PHE A 80 -11.37 -4.77 -11.21
C PHE A 80 -10.63 -4.77 -12.54
N ARG A 81 -10.88 -3.73 -13.34
CA ARG A 81 -10.14 -3.44 -14.58
C ARG A 81 -8.75 -2.87 -14.27
N ASN A 82 -8.64 -2.09 -13.20
CA ASN A 82 -7.40 -1.44 -12.79
C ASN A 82 -7.31 -1.39 -11.26
N ILE A 83 -6.13 -1.68 -10.72
CA ILE A 83 -5.85 -1.67 -9.28
C ILE A 83 -4.52 -0.97 -9.04
N GLY A 84 -4.45 -0.16 -7.98
CA GLY A 84 -3.22 0.47 -7.56
C GLY A 84 -3.35 1.16 -6.19
N SER A 85 -2.35 1.92 -5.84
CA SER A 85 -2.36 2.90 -4.76
C SER A 85 -2.23 4.31 -5.35
N TRP A 86 -2.68 5.31 -4.63
CA TRP A 86 -2.56 6.69 -5.06
C TRP A 86 -1.85 7.53 -4.01
N TRP A 87 -0.96 8.41 -4.45
CA TRP A 87 -0.28 9.37 -3.60
C TRP A 87 -0.08 10.71 -4.31
N GLN A 88 -0.10 11.78 -3.52
CA GLN A 88 0.25 13.10 -4.00
C GLN A 88 1.77 13.31 -3.98
N THR A 89 2.29 14.00 -4.98
CA THR A 89 3.70 14.38 -5.00
C THR A 89 3.99 15.50 -3.99
N LYS A 90 5.23 15.57 -3.51
CA LYS A 90 5.70 16.48 -2.44
C LYS A 90 5.45 17.99 -2.63
N LYS A 91 4.92 18.40 -3.78
CA LYS A 91 4.58 19.82 -4.07
C LYS A 91 3.32 20.31 -3.36
N GLU A 92 2.52 19.41 -2.77
CA GLU A 92 1.30 19.78 -2.07
C GLU A 92 1.52 19.83 -0.55
N LYS A 93 0.86 20.81 0.11
CA LYS A 93 1.07 21.11 1.53
C LYS A 93 0.73 19.95 2.49
N ILE A 94 -0.14 19.04 2.08
CA ILE A 94 -0.56 17.87 2.86
C ILE A 94 -0.37 16.64 1.99
N PRO A 95 0.58 15.73 2.33
CA PRO A 95 0.73 14.48 1.60
C PRO A 95 -0.51 13.63 1.82
N CYS A 96 -1.20 13.29 0.74
CA CYS A 96 -2.34 12.38 0.76
C CYS A 96 -1.93 11.07 0.09
N GLU A 97 -2.05 9.98 0.82
CA GLU A 97 -1.80 8.63 0.34
C GLU A 97 -3.03 7.76 0.59
N ILE A 98 -3.39 6.96 -0.40
CA ILE A 98 -4.47 5.98 -0.35
C ILE A 98 -3.89 4.62 -0.71
N ASP A 99 -4.07 3.65 0.18
CA ASP A 99 -3.42 2.36 0.12
C ASP A 99 -3.96 1.50 -1.03
N PHE A 100 -5.26 1.63 -1.34
CA PHE A 100 -5.92 0.87 -2.40
C PHE A 100 -6.91 1.73 -3.18
N VAL A 101 -6.80 1.68 -4.50
CA VAL A 101 -7.77 2.21 -5.45
C VAL A 101 -8.02 1.18 -6.53
N GLY A 102 -9.26 0.77 -6.73
CA GLY A 102 -9.67 -0.16 -7.77
C GLY A 102 -10.77 0.44 -8.64
N ILE A 103 -10.62 0.34 -9.96
CA ILE A 103 -11.69 0.65 -10.91
C ILE A 103 -12.35 -0.66 -11.31
N TYR A 104 -13.65 -0.79 -11.07
CA TYR A 104 -14.39 -1.98 -11.45
C TYR A 104 -14.45 -2.19 -12.97
N ALA A 105 -14.72 -3.41 -13.39
CA ALA A 105 -14.79 -3.78 -14.80
C ALA A 105 -15.89 -3.03 -15.59
N ASP A 106 -16.92 -2.53 -14.90
CA ASP A 106 -18.01 -1.74 -15.48
C ASP A 106 -17.61 -0.30 -15.88
N ASP A 107 -16.42 0.14 -15.49
CA ASP A 107 -15.89 1.50 -15.70
C ASP A 107 -16.80 2.63 -15.19
N LYS A 108 -17.67 2.32 -14.22
CA LYS A 108 -18.60 3.27 -13.58
C LYS A 108 -18.33 3.42 -12.09
N HIS A 109 -17.90 2.33 -11.44
CA HIS A 109 -17.66 2.27 -10.00
C HIS A 109 -16.19 2.20 -9.69
N ALA A 110 -15.80 2.74 -8.55
CA ALA A 110 -14.45 2.66 -8.00
C ALA A 110 -14.50 2.30 -6.52
N LEU A 111 -13.57 1.45 -6.08
CA LEU A 111 -13.32 1.15 -4.67
C LEU A 111 -12.09 1.96 -4.22
N VAL A 112 -12.25 2.70 -3.13
CA VAL A 112 -11.16 3.38 -2.43
C VAL A 112 -11.07 2.79 -1.03
N ALA A 113 -9.91 2.25 -0.65
CA ALA A 113 -9.76 1.66 0.66
C ALA A 113 -8.47 2.09 1.37
N GLU A 114 -8.57 2.21 2.68
CA GLU A 114 -7.44 2.35 3.60
C GLU A 114 -7.22 1.01 4.31
N VAL A 115 -5.97 0.59 4.41
CA VAL A 115 -5.59 -0.69 5.03
C VAL A 115 -5.00 -0.41 6.41
N LYS A 116 -5.55 -1.07 7.45
CA LYS A 116 -5.06 -0.99 8.83
C LYS A 116 -4.88 -2.39 9.40
N ARG A 117 -3.81 -2.63 10.14
CA ARG A 117 -3.63 -3.91 10.84
C ARG A 117 -4.78 -4.19 11.81
N GLN A 118 -5.25 -3.16 12.51
CA GLN A 118 -6.35 -3.23 13.45
C GLN A 118 -7.39 -2.16 13.08
N ARG A 119 -8.63 -2.55 12.91
CA ARG A 119 -9.73 -1.66 12.52
C ARG A 119 -9.92 -0.47 13.47
N LYS A 120 -9.59 -0.64 14.76
CA LYS A 120 -9.64 0.45 15.75
C LYS A 120 -8.73 1.64 15.44
N ASN A 121 -7.68 1.43 14.63
CA ASN A 121 -6.74 2.48 14.22
C ASN A 121 -7.21 3.24 12.97
N PHE A 122 -8.36 2.87 12.42
CA PHE A 122 -8.96 3.58 11.30
C PHE A 122 -9.56 4.91 11.76
N LYS A 123 -9.33 5.95 11.00
CA LYS A 123 -9.80 7.32 11.26
C LYS A 123 -10.77 7.76 10.16
N PRO A 124 -12.08 7.55 10.33
CA PRO A 124 -13.07 7.77 9.27
C PRO A 124 -13.09 9.20 8.72
N THR A 125 -12.89 10.21 9.58
CA THR A 125 -12.89 11.62 9.15
C THR A 125 -11.72 11.93 8.24
N GLU A 126 -10.49 11.56 8.65
CA GLU A 126 -9.29 11.76 7.83
C GLU A 126 -9.39 11.01 6.50
N PHE A 127 -9.93 9.79 6.54
CA PHE A 127 -10.11 8.99 5.33
C PHE A 127 -11.14 9.60 4.38
N ARG A 128 -12.22 10.16 4.89
CA ARG A 128 -13.22 10.86 4.05
C ARG A 128 -12.61 12.05 3.31
N GLU A 129 -11.75 12.82 3.95
CA GLU A 129 -11.04 13.93 3.33
C GLU A 129 -10.11 13.46 2.19
N LYS A 130 -9.43 12.32 2.40
CA LYS A 130 -8.62 11.69 1.35
C LYS A 130 -9.48 11.25 0.16
N VAL A 131 -10.64 10.64 0.43
CA VAL A 131 -11.59 10.21 -0.62
C VAL A 131 -12.10 11.39 -1.43
N GLU A 132 -12.45 12.52 -0.80
CA GLU A 132 -12.86 13.72 -1.53
C GLU A 132 -11.72 14.30 -2.37
N THR A 133 -10.49 14.23 -1.86
CA THR A 133 -9.31 14.68 -2.61
C THR A 133 -9.10 13.86 -3.88
N ILE A 134 -9.15 12.52 -3.80
CA ILE A 134 -8.99 11.67 -4.98
C ILE A 134 -10.18 11.77 -5.93
N ARG A 135 -11.40 11.93 -5.38
CA ARG A 135 -12.61 12.16 -6.18
C ARG A 135 -12.44 13.33 -7.12
N THR A 136 -12.02 14.48 -6.59
CA THR A 136 -11.86 15.69 -7.39
C THR A 136 -10.73 15.60 -8.40
N LYS A 137 -9.66 14.88 -8.08
CA LYS A 137 -8.45 14.82 -8.92
C LYS A 137 -8.52 13.81 -10.06
N ILE A 138 -8.97 12.60 -9.79
CA ILE A 138 -8.90 11.50 -10.76
C ILE A 138 -10.16 10.63 -10.87
N LEU A 139 -11.02 10.62 -9.85
CA LEU A 139 -12.20 9.75 -9.81
C LEU A 139 -13.52 10.50 -10.00
N SER A 140 -13.51 11.69 -10.61
CA SER A 140 -14.70 12.55 -10.73
C SER A 140 -15.85 11.93 -11.54
N LYS A 141 -15.57 10.96 -12.39
CA LYS A 141 -16.56 10.27 -13.23
C LYS A 141 -17.09 8.96 -12.61
N TYR A 142 -16.53 8.54 -11.45
CA TYR A 142 -16.86 7.26 -10.84
C TYR A 142 -17.76 7.44 -9.62
N GLU A 143 -18.66 6.48 -9.42
CA GLU A 143 -19.32 6.28 -8.15
C GLU A 143 -18.34 5.56 -7.19
N ILE A 144 -18.05 6.16 -6.03
CA ILE A 144 -16.99 5.70 -5.15
C ILE A 144 -17.59 4.94 -3.98
N ASP A 145 -17.25 3.66 -3.85
CA ASP A 145 -17.34 2.90 -2.62
C ASP A 145 -16.06 3.10 -1.81
N SER A 146 -16.21 3.32 -0.50
CA SER A 146 -15.08 3.58 0.38
C SER A 146 -15.13 2.68 1.62
N ARG A 147 -14.01 2.00 1.95
CA ARG A 147 -13.96 1.08 3.10
C ARG A 147 -12.59 1.04 3.76
N CYS A 148 -12.61 0.59 5.02
CA CYS A 148 -11.42 0.18 5.73
C CYS A 148 -11.25 -1.34 5.60
N LEU A 149 -10.06 -1.78 5.19
CA LEU A 149 -9.66 -3.18 5.18
C LEU A 149 -8.70 -3.44 6.33
N SER A 150 -8.87 -4.55 7.03
CA SER A 150 -8.05 -4.90 8.19
C SER A 150 -7.76 -6.39 8.25
N MET A 151 -7.00 -6.83 9.24
CA MET A 151 -6.77 -8.26 9.45
C MET A 151 -8.07 -9.05 9.70
N ASP A 152 -9.13 -8.38 10.11
CA ASP A 152 -10.44 -9.02 10.31
C ASP A 152 -11.15 -9.37 8.98
N ASP A 153 -10.65 -8.84 7.85
CA ASP A 153 -11.21 -9.04 6.50
C ASP A 153 -10.38 -10.06 5.64
N MET A 154 -9.41 -10.72 6.27
CA MET A 154 -8.54 -11.71 5.61
C MET A 154 -9.24 -13.04 5.33
#